data_c7b80c58a7a1222d350db60b443decc9
#
_entry.id   c7b80c58a7a1222d350db60b443decc9
#
_cell.length_a   1.000
_cell.length_b   1.000
_cell.length_c   1.000
_cell.angle_alpha   90.00
_cell.angle_beta   90.00
_cell.angle_gamma   90.00
#
_symmetry.space_group_name_H-M   'P 1'
#
loop_
_entity.id
_entity.type
_entity.pdbx_description
1 polymer ?
#
loop_
_entity_poly.entity_id
_entity_poly.type
_entity_poly.pdbx_seq_one_letter_code
_entity_poly.pdbx_strand_id
1 'polypeptide(L)'
;MATHTVQPRTTKVARAPRRGAASRPPGQRALVASPTTWFVWAGVAAFFVFLVGILVSVVVDSLGRSWFGSWLPEQFTFSWYAAAWERFGMANVIGVTLLVAVTVIVISVLVGVPAAYLLARRSFPFKRTISLLFLLPVLMPPITYGIPLATVMYNMGLGRTLVAVILVNLVPSVPFVIMTMTPFIEQINPAIENAARMSGARMRIVFTRILAPLLVPGILAAAVLVLVRTVGMFELTFLVSGPQSDTLVVAIYRAMTAAGGGESRPLISSMAVVYTVTMMIILVIALRYISPTQLVARVKDSRDD
;
A
#
# COMPACT_ATOMS: atom_id res chain seq x y z
N MET A 1 -41.33 -68.07 -58.28
CA MET A 1 -40.10 -67.75 -59.07
C MET A 1 -40.08 -66.23 -59.20
N ALA A 2 -39.38 -65.54 -58.22
CA ALA A 2 -39.26 -64.09 -58.20
C ALA A 2 -37.81 -63.76 -58.15
N THR A 3 -37.28 -63.21 -59.21
CA THR A 3 -35.92 -62.77 -59.43
C THR A 3 -35.72 -61.42 -58.77
N HIS A 4 -34.93 -61.33 -57.69
CA HIS A 4 -34.50 -60.11 -57.08
C HIS A 4 -33.30 -59.56 -57.85
N THR A 5 -33.59 -58.40 -58.55
CA THR A 5 -32.54 -57.58 -59.17
C THR A 5 -31.83 -56.72 -58.11
N VAL A 6 -30.58 -56.99 -57.85
CA VAL A 6 -29.71 -56.19 -56.97
C VAL A 6 -29.20 -54.96 -57.72
N GLN A 7 -29.61 -53.77 -57.33
CA GLN A 7 -29.02 -52.51 -57.81
C GLN A 7 -27.69 -52.20 -57.11
N PRO A 8 -26.64 -51.78 -57.80
CA PRO A 8 -25.38 -51.39 -57.16
C PRO A 8 -25.53 -50.02 -56.51
N ARG A 9 -25.21 -49.98 -55.19
CA ARG A 9 -25.09 -48.76 -54.41
C ARG A 9 -23.86 -47.97 -54.88
N THR A 10 -24.08 -46.84 -55.53
CA THR A 10 -23.04 -45.85 -55.79
C THR A 10 -22.64 -45.19 -54.48
N THR A 11 -21.47 -45.51 -53.96
CA THR A 11 -20.84 -44.82 -52.83
C THR A 11 -20.44 -43.40 -53.24
N LYS A 12 -21.21 -42.41 -52.76
CA LYS A 12 -20.81 -41.01 -52.82
C LYS A 12 -19.56 -40.83 -51.96
N VAL A 13 -18.42 -40.66 -52.64
CA VAL A 13 -17.17 -40.20 -52.00
C VAL A 13 -17.46 -38.82 -51.43
N ALA A 14 -17.50 -38.75 -50.05
CA ALA A 14 -17.61 -37.51 -49.36
C ALA A 14 -16.34 -36.69 -49.61
N ARG A 15 -16.50 -35.57 -50.35
CA ARG A 15 -15.44 -34.58 -50.50
C ARG A 15 -15.09 -34.07 -49.10
N ALA A 16 -13.80 -34.30 -48.70
CA ALA A 16 -13.23 -33.71 -47.51
C ALA A 16 -13.53 -32.20 -47.46
N PRO A 17 -13.93 -31.64 -46.31
CA PRO A 17 -14.16 -30.20 -46.20
C PRO A 17 -12.81 -29.51 -46.49
N ARG A 18 -12.83 -28.59 -47.46
CA ARG A 18 -11.71 -27.67 -47.70
C ARG A 18 -11.33 -27.06 -46.36
N ARG A 19 -10.14 -27.26 -45.87
CA ARG A 19 -9.54 -26.55 -44.75
C ARG A 19 -9.83 -25.08 -44.97
N GLY A 20 -10.80 -24.57 -44.23
CA GLY A 20 -11.10 -23.13 -44.17
C GLY A 20 -9.82 -22.40 -43.88
N ALA A 21 -9.54 -21.37 -44.66
CA ALA A 21 -8.48 -20.44 -44.40
C ALA A 21 -8.51 -20.11 -42.92
N ALA A 22 -7.44 -20.45 -42.22
CA ALA A 22 -7.28 -20.08 -40.84
C ALA A 22 -7.57 -18.57 -40.74
N SER A 23 -8.69 -18.21 -40.12
CA SER A 23 -8.99 -16.84 -39.78
C SER A 23 -7.82 -16.36 -38.94
N ARG A 24 -6.97 -15.53 -39.53
CA ARG A 24 -5.92 -14.82 -38.78
C ARG A 24 -6.60 -14.25 -37.56
N PRO A 25 -6.04 -14.45 -36.35
CA PRO A 25 -6.57 -13.78 -35.16
C PRO A 25 -6.70 -12.31 -35.53
N PRO A 26 -7.77 -11.63 -35.06
CA PRO A 26 -7.98 -10.23 -35.38
C PRO A 26 -6.71 -9.51 -35.05
N GLY A 27 -6.01 -9.08 -36.12
CA GLY A 27 -4.66 -8.55 -36.02
C GLY A 27 -4.63 -7.57 -34.88
N GLN A 28 -3.59 -7.63 -34.10
CA GLN A 28 -3.13 -6.51 -33.29
C GLN A 28 -3.22 -5.31 -34.23
N ARG A 29 -4.37 -4.61 -34.18
CA ARG A 29 -4.50 -3.32 -34.82
C ARG A 29 -3.38 -2.53 -34.19
N ALA A 30 -2.30 -2.33 -34.95
CA ALA A 30 -1.32 -1.32 -34.61
C ALA A 30 -2.16 -0.16 -34.08
N LEU A 31 -1.93 0.25 -32.84
CA LEU A 31 -2.60 1.37 -32.21
C LEU A 31 -2.24 2.58 -33.08
N VAL A 32 -2.86 2.68 -34.24
CA VAL A 32 -2.84 3.89 -35.07
C VAL A 32 -3.46 4.93 -34.14
N ALA A 33 -2.58 5.79 -33.65
CA ALA A 33 -2.90 6.78 -32.65
C ALA A 33 -4.08 7.61 -33.16
N SER A 34 -5.28 7.21 -32.74
CA SER A 34 -6.45 8.06 -32.94
C SER A 34 -6.16 9.41 -32.26
N PRO A 35 -6.64 10.55 -32.77
CA PRO A 35 -6.45 11.82 -32.09
C PRO A 35 -6.83 11.76 -30.60
N THR A 36 -7.83 10.97 -30.26
CA THR A 36 -8.24 10.68 -28.88
C THR A 36 -7.12 10.02 -28.04
N THR A 37 -6.37 9.07 -28.62
CA THR A 37 -5.24 8.42 -27.95
C THR A 37 -4.12 9.44 -27.67
N TRP A 38 -3.89 10.36 -28.60
CA TRP A 38 -2.90 11.43 -28.44
C TRP A 38 -3.29 12.40 -27.31
N PHE A 39 -4.55 12.82 -27.23
CA PHE A 39 -5.07 13.65 -26.15
C PHE A 39 -4.94 12.95 -24.76
N VAL A 40 -5.25 11.65 -24.68
CA VAL A 40 -5.08 10.89 -23.45
C VAL A 40 -3.60 10.86 -23.02
N TRP A 41 -2.68 10.53 -23.94
CA TRP A 41 -1.26 10.51 -23.63
C TRP A 41 -0.70 11.89 -23.29
N ALA A 42 -1.14 12.94 -23.97
CA ALA A 42 -0.77 14.31 -23.65
C ALA A 42 -1.26 14.71 -22.24
N GLY A 43 -2.49 14.35 -21.87
CA GLY A 43 -3.03 14.58 -20.53
C GLY A 43 -2.25 13.81 -19.46
N VAL A 44 -1.91 12.55 -19.70
CA VAL A 44 -1.09 11.74 -18.80
C VAL A 44 0.31 12.35 -18.66
N ALA A 45 0.95 12.73 -19.78
CA ALA A 45 2.26 13.35 -19.77
C ALA A 45 2.24 14.69 -19.01
N ALA A 46 1.25 15.54 -19.25
CA ALA A 46 1.08 16.81 -18.54
C ALA A 46 0.90 16.59 -17.03
N PHE A 47 0.13 15.60 -16.63
CA PHE A 47 -0.05 15.22 -15.22
C PHE A 47 1.29 14.79 -14.58
N PHE A 48 2.07 13.95 -15.26
CA PHE A 48 3.38 13.53 -14.76
C PHE A 48 4.38 14.67 -14.69
N VAL A 49 4.41 15.55 -15.70
CA VAL A 49 5.26 16.76 -15.69
C VAL A 49 4.90 17.66 -14.52
N PHE A 50 3.60 17.84 -14.23
CA PHE A 50 3.13 18.61 -13.08
C PHE A 50 3.58 17.98 -11.75
N LEU A 51 3.40 16.67 -11.57
CA LEU A 51 3.83 15.96 -10.35
C LEU A 51 5.35 16.05 -10.15
N VAL A 52 6.12 15.78 -11.20
CA VAL A 52 7.59 15.87 -11.14
C VAL A 52 8.02 17.33 -10.91
N GLY A 53 7.32 18.27 -11.52
CA GLY A 53 7.57 19.70 -11.34
C GLY A 53 7.43 20.16 -9.89
N ILE A 54 6.42 19.66 -9.16
CA ILE A 54 6.26 19.94 -7.72
C ILE A 54 7.46 19.39 -6.93
N LEU A 55 7.86 18.15 -7.17
CA LEU A 55 9.01 17.55 -6.47
C LEU A 55 10.31 18.29 -6.79
N VAL A 56 10.54 18.61 -8.05
CA VAL A 56 11.71 19.38 -8.49
C VAL A 56 11.71 20.77 -7.84
N SER A 57 10.56 21.45 -7.77
CA SER A 57 10.43 22.75 -7.10
C SER A 57 10.87 22.68 -5.63
N VAL A 58 10.45 21.67 -4.89
CA VAL A 58 10.87 21.48 -3.49
C VAL A 58 12.37 21.22 -3.39
N VAL A 59 12.93 20.40 -4.29
CA VAL A 59 14.38 20.12 -4.33
C VAL A 59 15.17 21.41 -4.65
N VAL A 60 14.74 22.18 -5.64
CA VAL A 60 15.39 23.45 -6.01
C VAL A 60 15.31 24.44 -4.86
N ASP A 61 14.15 24.59 -4.21
CA ASP A 61 13.97 25.48 -3.06
C ASP A 61 14.86 25.05 -1.87
N SER A 62 15.05 23.76 -1.64
CA SER A 62 15.91 23.22 -0.57
C SER A 62 17.41 23.55 -0.75
N LEU A 63 17.82 23.86 -1.97
CA LEU A 63 19.21 24.20 -2.32
C LEU A 63 19.42 25.71 -2.46
N GLY A 64 18.34 26.49 -2.50
CA GLY A 64 18.41 27.92 -2.73
C GLY A 64 18.91 28.69 -1.51
N ARG A 65 19.98 29.51 -1.68
CA ARG A 65 20.47 30.41 -0.62
C ARG A 65 19.75 31.74 -0.64
N SER A 66 19.53 32.31 -1.84
CA SER A 66 18.90 33.61 -2.05
C SER A 66 18.02 33.57 -3.29
N TRP A 67 16.86 34.25 -3.21
CA TRP A 67 15.88 34.38 -4.28
C TRP A 67 15.60 35.84 -4.53
N PHE A 68 15.99 36.38 -5.68
CA PHE A 68 15.76 37.78 -6.06
C PHE A 68 14.74 37.90 -7.20
N GLY A 69 13.60 37.17 -7.09
CA GLY A 69 12.52 37.22 -8.08
C GLY A 69 12.76 36.42 -9.35
N SER A 70 13.81 35.58 -9.39
CA SER A 70 14.11 34.68 -10.50
C SER A 70 13.46 33.29 -10.29
N TRP A 71 13.32 32.53 -11.39
CA TRP A 71 12.77 31.15 -11.36
C TRP A 71 13.74 30.13 -10.74
N LEU A 72 15.03 30.47 -10.65
CA LEU A 72 16.07 29.63 -10.06
C LEU A 72 16.82 30.46 -9.01
N PRO A 73 17.34 29.83 -7.94
CA PRO A 73 18.15 30.52 -6.94
C PRO A 73 19.47 31.00 -7.56
N GLU A 74 19.93 32.16 -7.15
CA GLU A 74 21.20 32.70 -7.63
C GLU A 74 22.42 31.94 -7.08
N GLN A 75 22.28 31.36 -5.90
CA GLN A 75 23.32 30.58 -5.26
C GLN A 75 22.73 29.28 -4.69
N PHE A 76 23.43 28.18 -4.91
CA PHE A 76 23.12 26.89 -4.34
C PHE A 76 23.93 26.62 -3.06
N THR A 77 23.28 26.03 -2.05
CA THR A 77 23.93 25.68 -0.78
C THR A 77 23.32 24.40 -0.22
N PHE A 78 24.16 23.64 0.51
CA PHE A 78 23.72 22.50 1.32
C PHE A 78 23.61 22.84 2.81
N SER A 79 23.84 24.10 3.20
CA SER A 79 23.84 24.51 4.62
C SER A 79 22.49 24.30 5.30
N TRP A 80 21.38 24.30 4.54
CA TRP A 80 20.05 24.06 5.07
C TRP A 80 19.86 22.62 5.58
N TYR A 81 20.52 21.66 4.94
CA TYR A 81 20.49 20.27 5.40
C TYR A 81 21.25 20.11 6.72
N ALA A 82 22.41 20.76 6.86
CA ALA A 82 23.16 20.75 8.12
C ALA A 82 22.34 21.44 9.23
N ALA A 83 21.75 22.62 8.93
CA ALA A 83 20.90 23.32 9.88
C ALA A 83 19.65 22.52 10.29
N ALA A 84 18.98 21.84 9.35
CA ALA A 84 17.87 20.95 9.66
C ALA A 84 18.31 19.78 10.56
N TRP A 85 19.47 19.19 10.26
CA TRP A 85 20.00 18.06 11.02
C TRP A 85 20.30 18.42 12.48
N GLU A 86 20.92 19.59 12.70
CA GLU A 86 21.29 20.05 14.05
C GLU A 86 20.10 20.61 14.84
N ARG A 87 19.28 21.49 14.23
CA ARG A 87 18.20 22.17 14.95
C ARG A 87 17.02 21.26 15.27
N PHE A 88 16.68 20.34 14.37
CA PHE A 88 15.52 19.45 14.52
C PHE A 88 15.90 18.03 14.93
N GLY A 89 17.18 17.75 15.12
CA GLY A 89 17.62 16.41 15.52
C GLY A 89 17.14 15.34 14.53
N MET A 90 17.30 15.57 13.22
CA MET A 90 16.71 14.74 12.16
C MET A 90 17.02 13.25 12.32
N ALA A 91 18.19 12.88 12.86
CA ALA A 91 18.52 11.48 13.13
C ALA A 91 17.54 10.83 14.11
N ASN A 92 17.19 11.56 15.19
CA ASN A 92 16.22 11.08 16.17
C ASN A 92 14.82 11.00 15.57
N VAL A 93 14.40 12.02 14.81
CA VAL A 93 13.07 12.08 14.17
C VAL A 93 12.90 10.95 13.14
N ILE A 94 13.93 10.66 12.34
CA ILE A 94 13.95 9.51 11.43
C ILE A 94 13.87 8.21 12.24
N GLY A 95 14.66 8.08 13.31
CA GLY A 95 14.64 6.90 14.19
C GLY A 95 13.26 6.65 14.81
N VAL A 96 12.62 7.71 15.34
CA VAL A 96 11.25 7.65 15.88
C VAL A 96 10.24 7.23 14.79
N THR A 97 10.34 7.82 13.61
CA THR A 97 9.46 7.49 12.48
C THR A 97 9.55 6.01 12.10
N LEU A 98 10.79 5.49 11.99
CA LEU A 98 11.04 4.07 11.71
C LEU A 98 10.54 3.16 12.81
N LEU A 99 10.82 3.51 14.06
CA LEU A 99 10.40 2.73 15.23
C LEU A 99 8.87 2.63 15.31
N VAL A 100 8.17 3.77 15.14
CA VAL A 100 6.71 3.79 15.10
C VAL A 100 6.20 2.92 13.95
N ALA A 101 6.73 3.11 12.74
CA ALA A 101 6.27 2.37 11.57
C ALA A 101 6.46 0.86 11.74
N VAL A 102 7.65 0.40 12.15
CA VAL A 102 7.93 -1.02 12.36
C VAL A 102 7.06 -1.60 13.46
N THR A 103 6.93 -0.89 14.59
CA THR A 103 6.13 -1.38 15.73
C THR A 103 4.65 -1.48 15.35
N VAL A 104 4.10 -0.47 14.67
CA VAL A 104 2.71 -0.48 14.19
C VAL A 104 2.49 -1.62 13.18
N ILE A 105 3.40 -1.85 12.24
CA ILE A 105 3.32 -2.96 11.29
C ILE A 105 3.28 -4.30 12.03
N VAL A 106 4.26 -4.54 12.91
CA VAL A 106 4.39 -5.81 13.63
C VAL A 106 3.12 -6.09 14.45
N ILE A 107 2.66 -5.13 15.23
CA ILE A 107 1.45 -5.32 16.06
C ILE A 107 0.21 -5.49 15.18
N SER A 108 0.06 -4.67 14.13
CA SER A 108 -1.09 -4.76 13.22
C SER A 108 -1.16 -6.10 12.49
N VAL A 109 -0.02 -6.67 12.09
CA VAL A 109 0.05 -7.99 11.46
C VAL A 109 -0.25 -9.09 12.48
N LEU A 110 0.37 -9.03 13.67
CA LEU A 110 0.19 -10.04 14.72
C LEU A 110 -1.26 -10.12 15.21
N VAL A 111 -1.96 -9.02 15.26
CA VAL A 111 -3.37 -8.95 15.68
C VAL A 111 -4.31 -9.11 14.47
N GLY A 112 -4.02 -8.44 13.39
CA GLY A 112 -4.89 -8.35 12.22
C GLY A 112 -4.98 -9.65 11.42
N VAL A 113 -3.88 -10.40 11.25
CA VAL A 113 -3.90 -11.65 10.47
C VAL A 113 -4.72 -12.74 11.15
N PRO A 114 -4.58 -13.03 12.47
CA PRO A 114 -5.48 -13.96 13.16
C PRO A 114 -6.94 -13.52 13.15
N ALA A 115 -7.22 -12.21 13.30
CA ALA A 115 -8.57 -11.67 13.23
C ALA A 115 -9.18 -11.84 11.82
N ALA A 116 -8.40 -11.55 10.77
CA ALA A 116 -8.79 -11.80 9.38
C ALA A 116 -9.08 -13.28 9.11
N TYR A 117 -8.28 -14.18 9.70
CA TYR A 117 -8.53 -15.63 9.59
C TYR A 117 -9.88 -16.02 10.21
N LEU A 118 -10.21 -15.50 11.38
CA LEU A 118 -11.51 -15.74 12.00
C LEU A 118 -12.66 -15.22 11.13
N LEU A 119 -12.51 -14.03 10.57
CA LEU A 119 -13.49 -13.45 9.66
C LEU A 119 -13.61 -14.26 8.36
N ALA A 120 -12.52 -14.75 7.78
CA ALA A 120 -12.55 -15.51 6.54
C ALA A 120 -13.16 -16.91 6.72
N ARG A 121 -12.83 -17.61 7.82
CA ARG A 121 -13.11 -19.05 8.01
C ARG A 121 -14.28 -19.38 8.92
N ARG A 122 -14.74 -18.45 9.75
CA ARG A 122 -15.80 -18.70 10.71
C ARG A 122 -17.06 -17.93 10.38
N SER A 123 -18.20 -18.59 10.53
CA SER A 123 -19.53 -17.96 10.58
C SER A 123 -19.91 -17.78 12.04
N PHE A 124 -20.23 -16.57 12.45
CA PHE A 124 -20.70 -16.25 13.78
C PHE A 124 -21.74 -15.10 13.70
N PRO A 125 -22.61 -14.98 14.71
CA PRO A 125 -23.61 -13.93 14.73
C PRO A 125 -22.90 -12.55 14.70
N PHE A 126 -23.53 -11.58 14.03
CA PHE A 126 -23.00 -10.20 13.87
C PHE A 126 -21.69 -10.05 13.10
N LYS A 127 -21.19 -11.11 12.40
CA LYS A 127 -19.98 -11.02 11.56
C LYS A 127 -19.99 -9.79 10.65
N ARG A 128 -21.12 -9.54 9.96
CA ARG A 128 -21.27 -8.38 9.04
C ARG A 128 -21.13 -7.04 9.78
N THR A 129 -21.76 -6.94 10.96
CA THR A 129 -21.71 -5.72 11.79
C THR A 129 -20.28 -5.47 12.28
N ILE A 130 -19.59 -6.51 12.76
CA ILE A 130 -18.19 -6.40 13.19
C ILE A 130 -17.28 -5.99 12.03
N SER A 131 -17.48 -6.56 10.83
CA SER A 131 -16.73 -6.15 9.64
C SER A 131 -16.97 -4.68 9.28
N LEU A 132 -18.21 -4.19 9.41
CA LEU A 132 -18.54 -2.78 9.21
C LEU A 132 -17.90 -1.88 10.27
N LEU A 133 -17.86 -2.32 11.53
CA LEU A 133 -17.18 -1.57 12.60
C LEU A 133 -15.67 -1.42 12.34
N PHE A 134 -15.02 -2.45 11.82
CA PHE A 134 -13.60 -2.36 11.40
C PHE A 134 -13.39 -1.40 10.23
N LEU A 135 -14.40 -1.17 9.40
CA LEU A 135 -14.33 -0.20 8.30
C LEU A 135 -14.33 1.26 8.79
N LEU A 136 -14.99 1.55 9.90
CA LEU A 136 -15.17 2.92 10.37
C LEU A 136 -13.86 3.70 10.50
N PRO A 137 -12.80 3.22 11.21
CA PRO A 137 -11.55 3.98 11.34
C PRO A 137 -10.79 4.13 10.00
N VAL A 138 -11.09 3.27 9.02
CA VAL A 138 -10.45 3.32 7.70
C VAL A 138 -11.12 4.34 6.78
N LEU A 139 -12.46 4.47 6.90
CA LEU A 139 -13.28 5.34 6.05
C LEU A 139 -13.45 6.76 6.62
N MET A 140 -13.42 6.90 7.95
CA MET A 140 -13.57 8.21 8.58
C MET A 140 -12.29 9.04 8.48
N PRO A 141 -12.39 10.36 8.30
CA PRO A 141 -11.23 11.24 8.38
C PRO A 141 -10.53 11.08 9.75
N PRO A 142 -9.20 10.89 9.78
CA PRO A 142 -8.47 10.62 11.03
C PRO A 142 -8.68 11.67 12.12
N ILE A 143 -8.83 12.93 11.75
CA ILE A 143 -9.06 14.02 12.71
C ILE A 143 -10.34 13.86 13.51
N THR A 144 -11.39 13.27 12.93
CA THR A 144 -12.72 13.13 13.55
C THR A 144 -12.69 12.24 14.80
N TYR A 145 -11.99 11.10 14.71
CA TYR A 145 -11.83 10.21 15.86
C TYR A 145 -10.50 10.46 16.61
N GLY A 146 -9.60 11.20 16.00
CA GLY A 146 -8.29 11.52 16.57
C GLY A 146 -8.40 12.42 17.79
N ILE A 147 -9.28 13.43 17.78
CA ILE A 147 -9.47 14.34 18.92
C ILE A 147 -9.96 13.60 20.16
N PRO A 148 -11.07 12.83 20.15
CA PRO A 148 -11.46 12.05 21.33
C PRO A 148 -10.42 11.01 21.72
N LEU A 149 -9.73 10.39 20.77
CA LEU A 149 -8.66 9.43 21.05
C LEU A 149 -7.47 10.10 21.76
N ALA A 150 -7.06 11.28 21.30
CA ALA A 150 -6.03 12.07 21.97
C ALA A 150 -6.43 12.43 23.39
N THR A 151 -7.70 12.86 23.61
CA THR A 151 -8.22 13.14 24.96
C THR A 151 -8.05 11.93 25.88
N VAL A 152 -8.37 10.73 25.41
CA VAL A 152 -8.17 9.49 26.19
C VAL A 152 -6.69 9.29 26.50
N MET A 153 -5.77 9.47 25.52
CA MET A 153 -4.33 9.33 25.75
C MET A 153 -3.81 10.31 26.80
N TYR A 154 -4.27 11.56 26.75
CA TYR A 154 -3.89 12.57 27.74
C TYR A 154 -4.44 12.25 29.15
N ASN A 155 -5.70 11.80 29.26
CA ASN A 155 -6.31 11.41 30.51
C ASN A 155 -5.62 10.18 31.14
N MET A 156 -5.06 9.29 30.33
CA MET A 156 -4.26 8.16 30.79
C MET A 156 -2.81 8.53 31.12
N GLY A 157 -2.41 9.78 31.00
CA GLY A 157 -1.02 10.23 31.21
C GLY A 157 -0.05 9.79 30.11
N LEU A 158 -0.54 9.30 28.98
CA LEU A 158 0.27 8.85 27.84
C LEU A 158 0.52 9.95 26.81
N GLY A 159 -0.14 11.10 26.92
CA GLY A 159 0.06 12.21 26.00
C GLY A 159 1.52 12.61 25.87
N ARG A 160 1.91 13.00 24.65
CA ARG A 160 3.30 13.40 24.28
C ARG A 160 4.33 12.28 24.37
N THR A 161 3.91 11.02 24.41
CA THR A 161 4.81 9.85 24.48
C THR A 161 4.80 9.07 23.17
N LEU A 162 5.89 8.31 22.94
CA LEU A 162 5.99 7.37 21.81
C LEU A 162 4.90 6.29 21.85
N VAL A 163 4.52 5.86 23.08
CA VAL A 163 3.48 4.85 23.27
C VAL A 163 2.12 5.35 22.74
N ALA A 164 1.77 6.61 23.05
CA ALA A 164 0.55 7.20 22.52
C ALA A 164 0.55 7.26 20.99
N VAL A 165 1.68 7.66 20.39
CA VAL A 165 1.83 7.69 18.92
C VAL A 165 1.61 6.32 18.31
N ILE A 166 2.19 5.26 18.88
CA ILE A 166 1.99 3.88 18.42
C ILE A 166 0.52 3.48 18.56
N LEU A 167 -0.08 3.68 19.74
CA LEU A 167 -1.46 3.26 20.01
C LEU A 167 -2.48 3.91 19.09
N VAL A 168 -2.37 5.23 18.86
CA VAL A 168 -3.33 5.92 17.97
C VAL A 168 -3.18 5.48 16.51
N ASN A 169 -1.96 5.15 16.07
CA ASN A 169 -1.72 4.64 14.72
C ASN A 169 -2.20 3.19 14.54
N LEU A 170 -2.29 2.40 15.60
CA LEU A 170 -2.87 1.04 15.53
C LEU A 170 -4.38 1.06 15.26
N VAL A 171 -5.09 2.11 15.68
CA VAL A 171 -6.56 2.19 15.50
C VAL A 171 -6.99 2.04 14.04
N PRO A 172 -6.42 2.73 13.05
CA PRO A 172 -6.73 2.50 11.65
C PRO A 172 -5.93 1.35 11.02
N SER A 173 -4.73 1.00 11.55
CA SER A 173 -3.83 0.05 10.91
C SER A 173 -4.25 -1.39 11.12
N VAL A 174 -4.74 -1.77 12.31
CA VAL A 174 -5.23 -3.13 12.58
C VAL A 174 -6.44 -3.48 11.71
N PRO A 175 -7.52 -2.66 11.66
CA PRO A 175 -8.62 -2.87 10.74
C PRO A 175 -8.20 -2.94 9.28
N PHE A 176 -7.25 -2.11 8.87
CA PHE A 176 -6.73 -2.12 7.51
C PHE A 176 -6.07 -3.45 7.13
N VAL A 177 -5.24 -4.02 8.04
CA VAL A 177 -4.66 -5.37 7.85
C VAL A 177 -5.76 -6.43 7.79
N ILE A 178 -6.76 -6.38 8.68
CA ILE A 178 -7.88 -7.33 8.68
C ILE A 178 -8.58 -7.32 7.32
N MET A 179 -8.92 -6.15 6.81
CA MET A 179 -9.63 -6.02 5.54
C MET A 179 -8.79 -6.44 4.34
N THR A 180 -7.50 -6.15 4.36
CA THR A 180 -6.58 -6.53 3.28
C THR A 180 -6.34 -8.03 3.28
N MET A 181 -6.20 -8.66 4.46
CA MET A 181 -5.87 -10.07 4.58
C MET A 181 -7.07 -11.02 4.44
N THR A 182 -8.29 -10.57 4.77
CA THR A 182 -9.49 -11.42 4.67
C THR A 182 -9.66 -12.05 3.28
N PRO A 183 -9.66 -11.30 2.17
CA PRO A 183 -9.79 -11.87 0.83
C PRO A 183 -8.59 -12.76 0.43
N PHE A 184 -7.38 -12.48 0.93
CA PHE A 184 -6.24 -13.38 0.72
C PHE A 184 -6.45 -14.74 1.36
N ILE A 185 -7.01 -14.77 2.56
CA ILE A 185 -7.30 -16.02 3.27
C ILE A 185 -8.46 -16.76 2.61
N GLU A 186 -9.48 -16.07 2.14
CA GLU A 186 -10.63 -16.65 1.44
C GLU A 186 -10.23 -17.36 0.14
N GLN A 187 -9.19 -16.89 -0.55
CA GLN A 187 -8.66 -17.53 -1.77
C GLN A 187 -7.91 -18.85 -1.52
N ILE A 188 -7.46 -19.11 -0.29
CA ILE A 188 -6.79 -20.37 0.05
C ILE A 188 -7.85 -21.48 0.19
N ASN A 189 -7.66 -22.59 -0.54
CA ASN A 189 -8.59 -23.71 -0.50
C ASN A 189 -8.68 -24.32 0.91
N PRO A 190 -9.87 -24.35 1.55
CA PRO A 190 -10.06 -24.91 2.87
C PRO A 190 -9.70 -26.41 2.98
N ALA A 191 -9.66 -27.13 1.86
CA ALA A 191 -9.27 -28.55 1.84
C ALA A 191 -7.86 -28.77 2.37
N ILE A 192 -6.94 -27.82 2.19
CA ILE A 192 -5.56 -27.89 2.71
C ILE A 192 -5.58 -27.95 4.23
N GLU A 193 -6.40 -27.11 4.87
CA GLU A 193 -6.54 -27.07 6.32
C GLU A 193 -7.22 -28.34 6.85
N ASN A 194 -8.23 -28.84 6.14
CA ASN A 194 -8.95 -30.06 6.52
C ASN A 194 -8.05 -31.30 6.40
N ALA A 195 -7.26 -31.45 5.34
CA ALA A 195 -6.30 -32.51 5.17
C ALA A 195 -5.27 -32.57 6.32
N ALA A 196 -4.73 -31.39 6.70
CA ALA A 196 -3.81 -31.30 7.82
C ALA A 196 -4.45 -31.70 9.15
N ARG A 197 -5.72 -31.33 9.38
CA ARG A 197 -6.47 -31.75 10.59
C ARG A 197 -6.76 -33.24 10.62
N MET A 198 -7.08 -33.84 9.48
CA MET A 198 -7.26 -35.28 9.36
C MET A 198 -5.97 -36.04 9.68
N SER A 199 -4.81 -35.45 9.40
CA SER A 199 -3.48 -35.97 9.79
C SER A 199 -3.13 -35.71 11.27
N GLY A 200 -4.09 -35.24 12.09
CA GLY A 200 -3.89 -34.99 13.53
C GLY A 200 -3.21 -33.66 13.88
N ALA A 201 -3.01 -32.76 12.91
CA ALA A 201 -2.39 -31.47 13.19
C ALA A 201 -3.30 -30.57 14.05
N ARG A 202 -2.75 -30.06 15.17
CA ARG A 202 -3.42 -29.05 16.00
C ARG A 202 -3.55 -27.74 15.26
N MET A 203 -4.57 -26.95 15.56
CA MET A 203 -4.84 -25.64 14.91
C MET A 203 -3.63 -24.71 14.89
N ARG A 204 -2.84 -24.68 15.95
CA ARG A 204 -1.60 -23.90 16.01
C ARG A 204 -0.59 -24.33 14.93
N ILE A 205 -0.46 -25.63 14.68
CA ILE A 205 0.44 -26.17 13.66
C ILE A 205 -0.08 -25.83 12.25
N VAL A 206 -1.39 -25.98 12.03
CA VAL A 206 -2.03 -25.61 10.76
C VAL A 206 -1.76 -24.12 10.46
N PHE A 207 -1.95 -23.25 11.46
CA PHE A 207 -1.75 -21.82 11.28
C PHE A 207 -0.27 -21.48 11.03
N THR A 208 0.66 -21.96 11.86
CA THR A 208 2.07 -21.53 11.79
C THR A 208 2.87 -22.21 10.69
N ARG A 209 2.59 -23.51 10.39
CA ARG A 209 3.39 -24.27 9.42
C ARG A 209 2.77 -24.38 8.04
N ILE A 210 1.46 -24.13 7.91
CA ILE A 210 0.75 -24.28 6.63
C ILE A 210 0.23 -22.93 6.15
N LEU A 211 -0.60 -22.27 6.95
CA LEU A 211 -1.22 -21.02 6.52
C LEU A 211 -0.24 -19.85 6.51
N ALA A 212 0.56 -19.68 7.56
CA ALA A 212 1.47 -18.53 7.65
C ALA A 212 2.41 -18.44 6.43
N PRO A 213 3.09 -19.51 5.98
CA PRO A 213 3.89 -19.48 4.76
C PRO A 213 3.10 -19.12 3.50
N LEU A 214 1.86 -19.59 3.37
CA LEU A 214 0.98 -19.29 2.25
C LEU A 214 0.51 -17.83 2.28
N LEU A 215 0.43 -17.23 3.46
CA LEU A 215 -0.01 -15.85 3.67
C LEU A 215 1.13 -14.83 3.58
N VAL A 216 2.40 -15.27 3.60
CA VAL A 216 3.57 -14.35 3.54
C VAL A 216 3.46 -13.29 2.45
N PRO A 217 3.10 -13.60 1.18
CA PRO A 217 2.98 -12.57 0.15
C PRO A 217 1.91 -11.52 0.48
N GLY A 218 0.75 -11.95 1.02
CA GLY A 218 -0.31 -11.06 1.45
C GLY A 218 0.10 -10.22 2.68
N ILE A 219 0.77 -10.85 3.66
CA ILE A 219 1.29 -10.17 4.85
C ILE A 219 2.29 -9.08 4.46
N LEU A 220 3.22 -9.38 3.54
CA LEU A 220 4.19 -8.41 3.05
C LEU A 220 3.51 -7.25 2.32
N ALA A 221 2.52 -7.53 1.47
CA ALA A 221 1.74 -6.50 0.79
C ALA A 221 0.99 -5.61 1.79
N ALA A 222 0.31 -6.20 2.78
CA ALA A 222 -0.36 -5.45 3.84
C ALA A 222 0.64 -4.62 4.67
N ALA A 223 1.81 -5.17 4.99
CA ALA A 223 2.86 -4.49 5.74
C ALA A 223 3.38 -3.24 5.02
N VAL A 224 3.61 -3.31 3.68
CA VAL A 224 4.01 -2.13 2.90
C VAL A 224 2.93 -1.06 2.87
N LEU A 225 1.68 -1.45 2.72
CA LEU A 225 0.58 -0.49 2.73
C LEU A 225 0.42 0.18 4.10
N VAL A 226 0.56 -0.57 5.20
CA VAL A 226 0.59 -0.02 6.57
C VAL A 226 1.79 0.89 6.76
N LEU A 227 2.98 0.51 6.25
CA LEU A 227 4.19 1.32 6.30
C LEU A 227 3.97 2.71 5.70
N VAL A 228 3.53 2.76 4.44
CA VAL A 228 3.28 4.01 3.71
C VAL A 228 2.26 4.87 4.44
N ARG A 229 1.17 4.25 4.91
CA ARG A 229 0.13 4.92 5.66
C ARG A 229 0.64 5.48 6.99
N THR A 230 1.38 4.70 7.77
CA THR A 230 1.86 5.10 9.11
C THR A 230 2.88 6.23 9.04
N VAL A 231 3.83 6.16 8.10
CA VAL A 231 4.84 7.22 7.94
C VAL A 231 4.21 8.53 7.46
N GLY A 232 3.17 8.47 6.63
CA GLY A 232 2.41 9.64 6.18
C GLY A 232 1.33 10.13 7.15
N MET A 233 1.10 9.44 8.28
CA MET A 233 0.03 9.78 9.22
C MET A 233 0.37 11.01 10.04
N PHE A 234 -0.15 12.15 9.63
CA PHE A 234 0.04 13.43 10.30
C PHE A 234 -0.94 13.63 11.45
N GLU A 235 -2.24 13.53 11.18
CA GLU A 235 -3.30 14.02 12.08
C GLU A 235 -3.27 13.33 13.44
N LEU A 236 -3.26 12.00 13.47
CA LEU A 236 -3.26 11.24 14.72
C LEU A 236 -1.95 11.44 15.49
N THR A 237 -0.83 11.42 14.77
CA THR A 237 0.48 11.59 15.39
C THR A 237 0.62 12.99 15.98
N PHE A 238 0.27 14.04 15.24
CA PHE A 238 0.34 15.42 15.69
C PHE A 238 -0.43 15.68 16.97
N LEU A 239 -1.63 15.10 17.10
CA LEU A 239 -2.50 15.30 18.27
C LEU A 239 -1.91 14.74 19.57
N VAL A 240 -1.06 13.72 19.51
CA VAL A 240 -0.57 13.01 20.70
C VAL A 240 0.94 13.04 20.88
N SER A 241 1.71 13.46 19.86
CA SER A 241 3.18 13.50 19.92
C SER A 241 3.69 14.69 20.71
N GLY A 242 4.94 14.59 21.12
CA GLY A 242 5.73 15.64 21.74
C GLY A 242 7.14 15.69 21.13
N PRO A 243 8.00 16.61 21.58
CA PRO A 243 9.32 16.85 20.96
C PRO A 243 10.20 15.60 20.81
N GLN A 244 10.05 14.60 21.69
CA GLN A 244 10.82 13.35 21.64
C GLN A 244 10.09 12.20 20.90
N SER A 245 8.83 12.42 20.49
CA SER A 245 8.00 11.42 19.81
C SER A 245 7.43 11.91 18.48
N ASP A 246 7.93 13.04 17.98
CA ASP A 246 7.54 13.58 16.67
C ASP A 246 8.08 12.69 15.55
N THR A 247 7.22 12.41 14.58
CA THR A 247 7.61 11.78 13.31
C THR A 247 8.03 12.85 12.29
N LEU A 248 8.67 12.43 11.20
CA LEU A 248 9.17 13.35 10.16
C LEU A 248 8.10 14.32 9.66
N VAL A 249 6.89 13.83 9.39
CA VAL A 249 5.80 14.69 8.89
C VAL A 249 5.36 15.72 9.93
N VAL A 250 5.34 15.36 11.21
CA VAL A 250 5.01 16.27 12.31
C VAL A 250 6.12 17.28 12.55
N ALA A 251 7.38 16.87 12.49
CA ALA A 251 8.54 17.76 12.64
C ALA A 251 8.56 18.85 11.55
N ILE A 252 8.26 18.49 10.30
CA ILE A 252 8.12 19.46 9.20
C ILE A 252 7.01 20.46 9.52
N TYR A 253 5.86 20.02 9.95
CA TYR A 253 4.75 20.90 10.30
C TYR A 253 5.10 21.84 11.46
N ARG A 254 5.80 21.35 12.50
CA ARG A 254 6.26 22.20 13.60
C ARG A 254 7.27 23.25 13.13
N ALA A 255 8.16 22.91 12.19
CA ALA A 255 9.07 23.86 11.58
C ALA A 255 8.30 24.97 10.82
N MET A 256 7.22 24.61 10.13
CA MET A 256 6.36 25.58 9.41
C MET A 256 5.61 26.52 10.36
N THR A 257 5.25 26.06 11.55
CA THR A 257 4.40 26.79 12.51
C THR A 257 5.18 27.28 13.72
N ALA A 258 6.52 27.25 13.70
CA ALA A 258 7.34 27.74 14.79
C ALA A 258 7.09 29.24 15.09
N ALA A 259 7.22 29.60 16.37
CA ALA A 259 6.99 30.97 16.82
C ALA A 259 7.90 31.97 16.07
N GLY A 260 7.33 33.06 15.59
CA GLY A 260 8.08 34.04 14.80
C GLY A 260 7.85 33.99 13.29
N GLY A 261 6.85 33.21 12.84
CA GLY A 261 6.48 33.12 11.41
C GLY A 261 6.99 31.86 10.70
N GLY A 262 7.40 30.85 11.48
CA GLY A 262 7.97 29.62 10.93
C GLY A 262 9.46 29.72 10.60
N GLU A 263 10.08 28.62 10.26
CA GLU A 263 11.43 28.55 9.76
C GLU A 263 11.50 29.03 8.28
N SER A 264 12.70 29.29 7.80
CA SER A 264 12.90 29.68 6.40
C SER A 264 12.44 28.61 5.43
N ARG A 265 11.82 29.02 4.31
CA ARG A 265 11.30 28.07 3.30
C ARG A 265 12.34 27.04 2.84
N PRO A 266 13.60 27.42 2.51
CA PRO A 266 14.60 26.44 2.09
C PRO A 266 14.94 25.41 3.17
N LEU A 267 14.88 25.77 4.45
CA LEU A 267 15.09 24.83 5.55
C LEU A 267 13.93 23.83 5.62
N ILE A 268 12.68 24.29 5.54
CA ILE A 268 11.50 23.41 5.51
C ILE A 268 11.55 22.48 4.29
N SER A 269 11.92 23.02 3.12
CA SER A 269 12.07 22.24 1.89
C SER A 269 13.20 21.20 2.00
N SER A 270 14.30 21.50 2.69
CA SER A 270 15.35 20.51 2.95
C SER A 270 14.86 19.35 3.84
N MET A 271 14.04 19.65 4.87
CA MET A 271 13.40 18.62 5.69
C MET A 271 12.43 17.77 4.86
N ALA A 272 11.65 18.38 3.95
CA ALA A 272 10.74 17.66 3.06
C ALA A 272 11.48 16.77 2.06
N VAL A 273 12.64 17.20 1.55
CA VAL A 273 13.51 16.35 0.71
C VAL A 273 14.03 15.16 1.51
N VAL A 274 14.52 15.37 2.74
CA VAL A 274 14.97 14.29 3.61
C VAL A 274 13.83 13.30 3.89
N TYR A 275 12.61 13.79 4.15
CA TYR A 275 11.42 12.94 4.30
C TYR A 275 11.17 12.10 3.04
N THR A 276 11.15 12.74 1.88
CA THR A 276 10.89 12.07 0.60
C THR A 276 11.94 11.00 0.28
N VAL A 277 13.22 11.33 0.48
CA VAL A 277 14.33 10.39 0.27
C VAL A 277 14.24 9.21 1.26
N THR A 278 13.99 9.50 2.54
CA THR A 278 13.81 8.46 3.56
C THR A 278 12.66 7.53 3.19
N MET A 279 11.50 8.07 2.79
CA MET A 279 10.36 7.27 2.34
C MET A 279 10.67 6.44 1.11
N MET A 280 11.38 7.01 0.14
CA MET A 280 11.76 6.30 -1.09
C MET A 280 12.70 5.13 -0.77
N ILE A 281 13.69 5.34 0.09
CA ILE A 281 14.62 4.27 0.52
C ILE A 281 13.85 3.15 1.22
N ILE A 282 13.00 3.49 2.18
CA ILE A 282 12.21 2.51 2.93
C ILE A 282 11.29 1.72 1.98
N LEU A 283 10.62 2.41 1.06
CA LEU A 283 9.73 1.79 0.08
C LEU A 283 10.48 0.86 -0.86
N VAL A 284 11.64 1.27 -1.38
CA VAL A 284 12.48 0.44 -2.26
C VAL A 284 12.97 -0.80 -1.52
N ILE A 285 13.43 -0.65 -0.27
CA ILE A 285 13.81 -1.77 0.58
C ILE A 285 12.62 -2.72 0.77
N ALA A 286 11.46 -2.18 1.15
CA ALA A 286 10.25 -2.97 1.37
C ALA A 286 9.82 -3.74 0.10
N LEU A 287 9.82 -3.08 -1.06
CA LEU A 287 9.46 -3.69 -2.35
C LEU A 287 10.47 -4.73 -2.83
N ARG A 288 11.76 -4.61 -2.45
CA ARG A 288 12.78 -5.60 -2.80
C ARG A 288 12.52 -6.96 -2.14
N TYR A 289 11.90 -6.96 -0.96
CA TYR A 289 11.50 -8.19 -0.26
C TYR A 289 10.15 -8.74 -0.73
N ILE A 290 9.37 -7.94 -1.46
CA ILE A 290 8.09 -8.35 -2.04
C ILE A 290 8.32 -8.56 -3.54
N SER A 291 8.51 -9.82 -3.95
CA SER A 291 8.57 -10.12 -5.39
C SER A 291 7.17 -9.88 -6.02
N PRO A 292 7.00 -8.84 -6.87
CA PRO A 292 5.69 -8.51 -7.46
C PRO A 292 5.16 -9.61 -8.40
N THR A 293 6.03 -10.49 -8.87
CA THR A 293 5.71 -11.62 -9.73
C THR A 293 4.78 -12.65 -9.08
N GLN A 294 4.75 -12.77 -7.75
CA GLN A 294 3.89 -13.73 -7.04
C GLN A 294 2.44 -13.25 -6.93
N LEU A 295 2.18 -11.95 -7.03
CA LEU A 295 0.83 -11.38 -7.05
C LEU A 295 0.13 -11.55 -8.41
N VAL A 296 0.89 -11.51 -9.51
CA VAL A 296 0.36 -11.56 -10.88
C VAL A 296 0.17 -13.00 -11.37
N ALA A 297 1.03 -13.94 -10.96
CA ALA A 297 0.96 -15.34 -11.40
C ALA A 297 -0.32 -16.08 -10.97
N ARG A 298 -0.89 -15.74 -9.81
CA ARG A 298 -2.13 -16.36 -9.32
C ARG A 298 -3.43 -15.89 -10.00
N VAL A 299 -3.42 -14.70 -10.62
CA VAL A 299 -4.61 -14.19 -11.33
C VAL A 299 -4.77 -14.87 -12.70
N LYS A 300 -3.69 -15.42 -13.26
CA LYS A 300 -3.71 -16.05 -14.59
C LYS A 300 -4.21 -17.50 -14.56
N ASP A 301 -3.93 -18.26 -13.50
CA ASP A 301 -4.38 -19.66 -13.37
C ASP A 301 -5.89 -19.81 -13.13
N SER A 302 -6.58 -18.78 -12.64
CA SER A 302 -8.03 -18.85 -12.39
C SER A 302 -8.89 -18.47 -13.60
N ARG A 303 -8.29 -18.24 -14.78
CA ARG A 303 -9.03 -17.94 -16.02
C ARG A 303 -8.98 -19.07 -17.05
N ASP A 304 -8.20 -20.09 -16.78
CA ASP A 304 -8.02 -21.22 -17.70
C ASP A 304 -8.70 -22.54 -17.20
N ASP A 305 -9.44 -22.49 -16.07
CA ASP A 305 -10.39 -23.47 -15.60
C ASP A 305 -11.82 -22.91 -15.72
#